data_80f533652369f1b07eb60db3bf8f2b48
#
_entry.id   80f533652369f1b07eb60db3bf8f2b48
#
_cell.length_a   1.000
_cell.length_b   1.000
_cell.length_c   1.000
_cell.angle_alpha   90.00
_cell.angle_beta   90.00
_cell.angle_gamma   90.00
#
_symmetry.space_group_name_H-M   'P 1'
#
loop_
_entity.id
_entity.type
_entity.pdbx_description
1 polymer ?
#
loop_
_entity_poly.entity_id
_entity_poly.type
_entity_poly.pdbx_seq_one_letter_code
_entity_poly.pdbx_strand_id
1 'polypeptide(L)' 'EELKKEINRFLYGLSTREQGMFVQRYFYLESIKSIARYHGITENAVSVNLNRVRKQLKQYLSERGYHL' A
#
# COMPACT_ATOMS: atom_id res chain seq x y z
N GLU A 1 18.49 1.94 -4.88
CA GLU A 1 18.63 0.57 -5.30
C GLU A 1 17.38 0.07 -6.02
N GLU A 2 17.54 -1.05 -6.72
CA GLU A 2 16.52 -1.53 -7.66
C GLU A 2 15.15 -1.80 -7.01
N LEU A 3 15.14 -2.54 -5.91
CA LEU A 3 13.89 -2.89 -5.26
C LEU A 3 13.14 -1.66 -4.78
N LYS A 4 13.87 -0.73 -4.18
CA LYS A 4 13.29 0.50 -3.68
C LYS A 4 12.66 1.32 -4.81
N LYS A 5 13.35 1.39 -5.94
CA LYS A 5 12.83 2.10 -7.12
C LYS A 5 11.56 1.45 -7.63
N GLU A 6 11.52 0.12 -7.66
CA GLU A 6 10.33 -0.59 -8.14
C GLU A 6 9.15 -0.38 -7.22
N ILE A 7 9.36 -0.40 -5.92
CA ILE A 7 8.28 -0.14 -4.97
C ILE A 7 7.74 1.28 -5.14
N ASN A 8 8.63 2.25 -5.28
CA ASN A 8 8.21 3.63 -5.50
C ASN A 8 7.42 3.78 -6.79
N ARG A 9 7.88 3.12 -7.84
CA ARG A 9 7.20 3.16 -9.14
C ARG A 9 5.79 2.58 -9.04
N PHE A 10 5.66 1.46 -8.32
CA PHE A 10 4.36 0.86 -8.07
C PHE A 10 3.44 1.83 -7.32
N LEU A 11 3.95 2.47 -6.27
CA LEU A 11 3.15 3.39 -5.46
C LEU A 11 2.64 4.58 -6.27
N TYR A 12 3.46 5.08 -7.19
CA TYR A 12 3.03 6.19 -8.04
C TYR A 12 1.88 5.83 -8.96
N GLY A 13 1.69 4.54 -9.25
CA GLY A 13 0.59 4.09 -10.08
C GLY A 13 -0.73 3.93 -9.33
N LEU A 14 -0.72 4.06 -8.02
CA LEU A 14 -1.93 3.94 -7.21
C LEU A 14 -2.67 5.27 -7.16
N SER A 15 -3.96 5.21 -6.79
CA SER A 15 -4.69 6.43 -6.51
C SER A 15 -4.07 7.13 -5.30
N THR A 16 -4.33 8.44 -5.17
CA THR A 16 -3.80 9.21 -4.05
C THR A 16 -4.21 8.61 -2.72
N ARG A 17 -5.47 8.15 -2.61
CA ARG A 17 -5.96 7.55 -1.36
C ARG A 17 -5.24 6.25 -1.06
N GLU A 18 -5.13 5.37 -2.05
CA GLU A 18 -4.46 4.07 -1.84
C GLU A 18 -2.99 4.26 -1.47
N GLN A 19 -2.32 5.17 -2.16
CA GLN A 19 -0.94 5.49 -1.84
C GLN A 19 -0.81 6.01 -0.43
N GLY A 20 -1.70 6.92 -0.04
CA GLY A 20 -1.70 7.49 1.30
C GLY A 20 -1.89 6.45 2.39
N MET A 21 -2.86 5.56 2.20
CA MET A 21 -3.11 4.49 3.19
C MET A 21 -1.92 3.55 3.32
N PHE A 22 -1.30 3.21 2.20
CA PHE A 22 -0.14 2.33 2.21
C PHE A 22 1.02 2.98 2.98
N VAL A 23 1.31 4.24 2.68
CA VAL A 23 2.38 4.97 3.33
C VAL A 23 2.10 5.12 4.83
N GLN A 24 0.87 5.46 5.20
CA GLN A 24 0.49 5.60 6.59
C GLN A 24 0.70 4.31 7.36
N ARG A 25 0.33 3.18 6.77
CA ARG A 25 0.41 1.90 7.45
C ARG A 25 1.83 1.37 7.54
N TYR A 26 2.58 1.42 6.44
CA TYR A 26 3.85 0.72 6.37
C TYR A 26 5.07 1.59 6.62
N PHE A 27 4.97 2.88 6.38
CA PHE A 27 6.08 3.79 6.66
C PHE A 27 5.91 4.52 7.98
N TYR A 28 4.68 4.94 8.30
CA TYR A 28 4.42 5.66 9.54
C TYR A 28 3.85 4.79 10.64
N LEU A 29 3.57 3.54 10.35
CA LEU A 29 3.10 2.54 11.32
C LEU A 29 1.82 2.97 12.04
N GLU A 30 0.94 3.67 11.32
CA GLU A 30 -0.34 4.08 11.89
C GLU A 30 -1.28 2.91 12.02
N SER A 31 -2.18 2.99 12.98
CA SER A 31 -3.17 1.95 13.19
C SER A 31 -4.23 1.99 12.09
N ILE A 32 -4.90 0.86 11.86
CA ILE A 32 -6.02 0.81 10.92
C ILE A 32 -7.09 1.81 11.33
N LYS A 33 -7.35 1.94 12.63
CA LYS A 33 -8.33 2.88 13.15
C LYS A 33 -7.97 4.33 12.79
N SER A 34 -6.71 4.68 12.97
CA SER A 34 -6.23 6.02 12.66
C SER A 34 -6.37 6.34 11.17
N ILE A 35 -5.99 5.39 10.33
CA ILE A 35 -6.08 5.55 8.88
C ILE A 35 -7.54 5.70 8.46
N ALA A 36 -8.43 4.87 9.00
CA ALA A 36 -9.84 4.94 8.71
C ALA A 36 -10.42 6.31 9.06
N ARG A 37 -10.04 6.81 10.22
CA ARG A 37 -10.51 8.13 10.68
C ARG A 37 -10.01 9.24 9.76
N TYR A 38 -8.75 9.16 9.38
CA TYR A 38 -8.16 10.17 8.51
C TYR A 38 -8.88 10.26 7.16
N HIS A 39 -9.22 9.10 6.59
CA HIS A 39 -9.84 9.05 5.27
C HIS A 39 -11.37 9.06 5.31
N GLY A 40 -11.97 9.01 6.51
CA GLY A 40 -13.42 9.02 6.64
C GLY A 40 -14.08 7.75 6.13
N ILE A 41 -13.43 6.61 6.29
CA ILE A 41 -13.95 5.31 5.86
C ILE A 41 -13.88 4.33 7.02
N THR A 42 -14.47 3.14 6.84
CA THR A 42 -14.46 2.13 7.89
C THR A 42 -13.12 1.43 8.01
N GLU A 43 -12.87 0.85 9.18
CA GLU A 43 -11.66 0.06 9.38
C GLU A 43 -11.63 -1.13 8.43
N ASN A 44 -12.78 -1.75 8.19
CA ASN A 44 -12.85 -2.86 7.25
C ASN A 44 -12.45 -2.42 5.84
N ALA A 45 -12.90 -1.24 5.42
CA ALA A 45 -12.55 -0.72 4.10
C ALA A 45 -11.04 -0.49 3.99
N VAL A 46 -10.40 0.01 5.05
CA VAL A 46 -8.94 0.18 5.07
C VAL A 46 -8.26 -1.18 4.92
N SER A 47 -8.69 -2.16 5.72
CA SER A 47 -8.09 -3.50 5.69
C SER A 47 -8.21 -4.15 4.33
N VAL A 48 -9.38 -4.05 3.71
CA VAL A 48 -9.61 -4.61 2.38
C VAL A 48 -8.71 -3.94 1.35
N ASN A 49 -8.62 -2.60 1.41
CA ASN A 49 -7.76 -1.85 0.49
C ASN A 49 -6.30 -2.23 0.64
N LEU A 50 -5.80 -2.25 1.87
CA LEU A 50 -4.40 -2.58 2.12
C LEU A 50 -4.07 -4.00 1.66
N ASN A 51 -4.99 -4.92 1.90
CA ASN A 51 -4.79 -6.31 1.49
C ASN A 51 -4.69 -6.43 -0.03
N ARG A 52 -5.58 -5.73 -0.74
CA ARG A 52 -5.57 -5.72 -2.20
C ARG A 52 -4.28 -5.12 -2.73
N VAL A 53 -3.87 -3.98 -2.17
CA VAL A 53 -2.65 -3.30 -2.63
C VAL A 53 -1.43 -4.17 -2.39
N ARG A 54 -1.36 -4.86 -1.23
CA ARG A 54 -0.24 -5.76 -0.95
C ARG A 54 -0.15 -6.89 -1.96
N LYS A 55 -1.30 -7.46 -2.32
CA LYS A 55 -1.34 -8.53 -3.32
C LYS A 55 -0.87 -8.03 -4.68
N GLN A 56 -1.32 -6.84 -5.05
CA GLN A 56 -0.91 -6.23 -6.31
C GLN A 56 0.60 -5.94 -6.32
N LEU A 57 1.13 -5.46 -5.20
CA LEU A 57 2.56 -5.20 -5.10
C LEU A 57 3.37 -6.49 -5.22
N LYS A 58 2.92 -7.53 -4.56
CA LYS A 58 3.59 -8.83 -4.63
C LYS A 58 3.66 -9.33 -6.07
N GLN A 59 2.54 -9.23 -6.79
CA GLN A 59 2.51 -9.65 -8.18
C GLN A 59 3.39 -8.76 -9.06
N TYR A 60 3.33 -7.47 -8.85
CA TYR A 60 4.16 -6.50 -9.59
C TYR A 60 5.64 -6.84 -9.44
N LEU A 61 6.07 -7.09 -8.21
CA LEU A 61 7.47 -7.42 -7.95
C LEU A 61 7.85 -8.78 -8.51
N SER A 62 6.94 -9.75 -8.40
CA SER A 62 7.18 -11.09 -8.93
C SER A 62 7.42 -11.06 -10.43
N GLU A 63 6.64 -10.25 -11.15
CA GLU A 63 6.80 -10.12 -12.60
C GLU A 63 8.14 -9.48 -12.98
N ARG A 64 8.79 -8.83 -12.05
CA ARG A 64 10.10 -8.20 -12.25
C ARG A 64 11.23 -8.99 -11.65
N GLY A 65 10.96 -10.24 -11.25
CA GLY A 65 11.99 -11.13 -10.76
C GLY A 65 12.24 -11.09 -9.26
N TYR A 66 11.44 -10.34 -8.51
CA TYR A 66 11.57 -10.29 -7.06
C TYR A 66 10.58 -11.28 -6.44
N HIS A 67 11.09 -12.22 -5.67
CA HIS A 67 10.27 -13.24 -5.01
C HIS A 67 10.34 -13.02 -3.49
N LEU A 68 9.28 -12.51 -2.93
CA LEU A 68 9.20 -12.17 -1.51
C LEU A 68 8.46 -13.25 -0.71
#